data_0f17eceb7f01e426fc2c3fd6bcb6b139
#
_entry.id   0f17eceb7f01e426fc2c3fd6bcb6b139
#
_cell.length_a   1.000
_cell.length_b   1.000
_cell.length_c   1.000
_cell.angle_alpha   90.00
_cell.angle_beta   90.00
_cell.angle_gamma   90.00
#
_symmetry.space_group_name_H-M   'P 1'
#
loop_
_entity.id
_entity.type
_entity.pdbx_description
1 polymer ?
#
loop_
_entity_poly.entity_id
_entity_poly.type
_entity_poly.pdbx_seq_one_letter_code
_entity_poly.pdbx_strand_id
1 'polypeptide(L)'
;MVKVQDGNTFKEYTEDGKRIFHKSVGGDMNKVHKAFYYAVMLWNNRVINKLPSRHIRLLMLKMLGAKIGKNTLPARRVEVLFPKGLKLENNVAVGWFAELDARGGIIVGHDTNISSHVKIITGSHDIDDPEFTADFLPVHIGHHCWIGTGATILQGVKIGDGAVVAAGAVVTKDIPAKTVWGGVPAKYIRDRNSDLGYQIGKMPFLY
;
A
#
# COMPACT_ATOMS: atom_id res chain seq x y z
N MET A 1 -8.27 -7.30 -22.37
CA MET A 1 -8.55 -6.73 -21.01
C MET A 1 -8.29 -5.23 -21.07
N VAL A 2 -9.31 -4.43 -20.86
CA VAL A 2 -9.22 -2.96 -20.93
C VAL A 2 -9.36 -2.41 -19.52
N LYS A 3 -8.37 -1.65 -19.04
CA LYS A 3 -8.42 -0.93 -17.76
C LYS A 3 -8.93 0.48 -18.05
N VAL A 4 -10.07 0.82 -17.52
CA VAL A 4 -10.68 2.14 -17.66
C VAL A 4 -10.67 2.81 -16.30
N GLN A 5 -10.27 4.08 -16.27
CA GLN A 5 -10.44 4.91 -15.09
C GLN A 5 -11.80 5.60 -15.17
N ASP A 6 -12.68 5.29 -14.24
CA ASP A 6 -13.99 5.91 -14.10
C ASP A 6 -13.98 6.76 -12.82
N GLY A 7 -14.06 8.06 -13.00
CA GLY A 7 -13.95 9.01 -11.90
C GLY A 7 -12.67 8.82 -11.09
N ASN A 8 -12.80 8.39 -9.84
CA ASN A 8 -11.70 8.19 -8.89
C ASN A 8 -11.31 6.71 -8.69
N THR A 9 -11.83 5.79 -9.52
CA THR A 9 -11.58 4.35 -9.39
C THR A 9 -11.12 3.76 -10.70
N PHE A 10 -10.35 2.67 -10.62
CA PHE A 10 -10.03 1.87 -11.78
C PHE A 10 -11.06 0.74 -11.92
N LYS A 11 -11.56 0.56 -13.14
CA LYS A 11 -12.45 -0.55 -13.50
C LYS A 11 -11.80 -1.35 -14.62
N GLU A 12 -11.82 -2.67 -14.53
CA GLU A 12 -11.32 -3.55 -15.58
C GLU A 12 -12.49 -4.27 -16.27
N TYR A 13 -12.37 -4.40 -17.58
CA TYR A 13 -13.39 -5.02 -18.43
C TYR A 13 -12.77 -6.08 -19.34
N THR A 14 -13.53 -7.12 -19.65
CA THR A 14 -13.23 -8.07 -20.71
C THR A 14 -13.34 -7.38 -22.07
N GLU A 15 -12.85 -8.01 -23.14
CA GLU A 15 -12.93 -7.46 -24.50
C GLU A 15 -14.37 -7.31 -25.01
N ASP A 16 -15.29 -8.14 -24.49
CA ASP A 16 -16.74 -8.08 -24.74
C ASP A 16 -17.48 -7.09 -23.83
N GLY A 17 -16.74 -6.29 -23.05
CA GLY A 17 -17.31 -5.21 -22.24
C GLY A 17 -17.87 -5.61 -20.86
N LYS A 18 -17.67 -6.86 -20.42
CA LYS A 18 -18.14 -7.31 -19.10
C LYS A 18 -17.19 -6.86 -18.00
N ARG A 19 -17.75 -6.31 -16.93
CA ARG A 19 -17.00 -5.89 -15.73
C ARG A 19 -16.29 -7.08 -15.08
N ILE A 20 -15.01 -6.91 -14.74
CA ILE A 20 -14.21 -7.88 -14.00
C ILE A 20 -14.08 -7.40 -12.55
N PHE A 21 -14.44 -8.26 -11.60
CA PHE A 21 -14.24 -8.04 -10.17
C PHE A 21 -13.11 -8.93 -9.65
N HIS A 22 -12.21 -8.33 -8.88
CA HIS A 22 -11.05 -9.01 -8.34
C HIS A 22 -11.29 -9.42 -6.89
N LYS A 23 -11.00 -10.67 -6.58
CA LYS A 23 -11.07 -11.18 -5.20
C LYS A 23 -9.88 -10.68 -4.37
N SER A 24 -10.09 -10.55 -3.07
CA SER A 24 -8.98 -10.31 -2.14
C SER A 24 -7.97 -11.47 -2.15
N VAL A 25 -6.71 -11.18 -1.83
CA VAL A 25 -5.60 -12.17 -1.79
C VAL A 25 -5.90 -13.42 -0.95
N GLY A 26 -6.84 -13.36 -0.02
CA GLY A 26 -7.29 -14.52 0.77
C GLY A 26 -8.68 -15.01 0.43
N GLY A 27 -9.23 -14.64 -0.72
CA GLY A 27 -10.60 -14.96 -1.10
C GLY A 27 -10.92 -16.44 -1.10
N ASP A 28 -9.96 -17.28 -1.47
CA ASP A 28 -10.12 -18.73 -1.62
C ASP A 28 -9.78 -19.53 -0.34
N MET A 29 -9.45 -18.88 0.77
CA MET A 29 -9.21 -19.55 2.04
C MET A 29 -10.52 -20.14 2.58
N ASN A 30 -10.45 -21.38 3.14
CA ASN A 30 -11.59 -21.95 3.83
C ASN A 30 -11.96 -21.11 5.08
N LYS A 31 -13.23 -21.18 5.48
CA LYS A 31 -13.79 -20.30 6.55
C LYS A 31 -13.02 -20.39 7.87
N VAL A 32 -12.58 -21.58 8.29
CA VAL A 32 -11.89 -21.78 9.55
C VAL A 32 -10.49 -21.17 9.54
N HIS A 33 -9.71 -21.46 8.50
CA HIS A 33 -8.37 -20.86 8.33
C HIS A 33 -8.45 -19.35 8.20
N LYS A 34 -9.46 -18.85 7.48
CA LYS A 34 -9.69 -17.41 7.33
C LYS A 34 -9.99 -16.76 8.68
N ALA A 35 -10.89 -17.32 9.48
CA ALA A 35 -11.22 -16.82 10.82
C ALA A 35 -9.99 -16.80 11.75
N PHE A 36 -9.23 -17.88 11.77
CA PHE A 36 -7.98 -17.97 12.56
C PHE A 36 -6.96 -16.92 12.10
N TYR A 37 -6.72 -16.80 10.79
CA TYR A 37 -5.81 -15.81 10.21
C TYR A 37 -6.21 -14.39 10.62
N TYR A 38 -7.50 -14.05 10.52
CA TYR A 38 -8.00 -12.73 10.92
C TYR A 38 -7.83 -12.49 12.42
N ALA A 39 -8.07 -13.49 13.27
CA ALA A 39 -7.86 -13.37 14.71
C ALA A 39 -6.40 -13.05 15.05
N VAL A 40 -5.44 -13.77 14.43
CA VAL A 40 -4.00 -13.53 14.62
C VAL A 40 -3.58 -12.16 14.04
N MET A 41 -4.12 -11.78 12.89
CA MET A 41 -3.88 -10.47 12.30
C MET A 41 -4.41 -9.33 13.19
N LEU A 42 -5.60 -9.46 13.74
CA LEU A 42 -6.17 -8.48 14.67
C LEU A 42 -5.33 -8.40 15.96
N TRP A 43 -4.87 -9.52 16.48
CA TRP A 43 -3.94 -9.57 17.61
C TRP A 43 -2.64 -8.82 17.29
N ASN A 44 -2.07 -9.05 16.10
CA ASN A 44 -0.90 -8.29 15.63
C ASN A 44 -1.17 -6.78 15.64
N ASN A 45 -2.26 -6.34 15.04
CA ASN A 45 -2.59 -4.91 14.91
C ASN A 45 -2.97 -4.27 16.26
N ARG A 46 -3.52 -5.02 17.20
CA ARG A 46 -3.91 -4.48 18.51
C ARG A 46 -2.80 -4.51 19.57
N VAL A 47 -1.91 -5.48 19.50
CA VAL A 47 -0.92 -5.74 20.56
C VAL A 47 0.50 -5.69 20.02
N ILE A 48 0.86 -6.57 19.08
CA ILE A 48 2.24 -6.80 18.68
C ILE A 48 2.86 -5.57 18.00
N ASN A 49 2.10 -4.88 17.12
CA ASN A 49 2.59 -3.70 16.41
C ASN A 49 2.91 -2.50 17.32
N LYS A 50 2.47 -2.53 18.60
CA LYS A 50 2.77 -1.49 19.61
C LYS A 50 4.04 -1.77 20.40
N LEU A 51 4.54 -3.00 20.37
CA LEU A 51 5.75 -3.38 21.10
C LEU A 51 6.96 -2.58 20.63
N PRO A 52 7.88 -2.18 21.53
CA PRO A 52 9.08 -1.44 21.15
C PRO A 52 10.02 -2.28 20.29
N SER A 53 10.06 -3.61 20.46
CA SER A 53 10.92 -4.49 19.69
C SER A 53 10.52 -4.60 18.21
N ARG A 54 11.32 -4.00 17.34
CA ARG A 54 11.15 -4.10 15.88
C ARG A 54 11.23 -5.53 15.36
N HIS A 55 12.08 -6.36 15.99
CA HIS A 55 12.27 -7.75 15.56
C HIS A 55 11.01 -8.59 15.75
N ILE A 56 10.32 -8.43 16.87
CA ILE A 56 9.05 -9.11 17.14
C ILE A 56 7.99 -8.66 16.13
N ARG A 57 7.87 -7.36 15.87
CA ARG A 57 6.90 -6.84 14.89
C ARG A 57 7.17 -7.37 13.48
N LEU A 58 8.43 -7.35 13.03
CA LEU A 58 8.83 -7.89 11.71
C LEU A 58 8.61 -9.39 11.62
N LEU A 59 8.99 -10.14 12.66
CA LEU A 59 8.78 -11.58 12.69
C LEU A 59 7.29 -11.90 12.52
N MET A 60 6.42 -11.23 13.27
CA MET A 60 4.99 -11.47 13.22
C MET A 60 4.39 -11.16 11.84
N LEU A 61 4.77 -10.03 11.23
CA LEU A 61 4.31 -9.72 9.85
C LEU A 61 4.78 -10.77 8.84
N LYS A 62 6.01 -11.26 8.96
CA LYS A 62 6.53 -12.36 8.11
C LYS A 62 5.80 -13.67 8.35
N MET A 63 5.50 -14.03 9.59
CA MET A 63 4.70 -15.21 9.93
C MET A 63 3.28 -15.12 9.36
N LEU A 64 2.70 -13.92 9.30
CA LEU A 64 1.43 -13.64 8.65
C LEU A 64 1.54 -13.56 7.11
N GLY A 65 2.72 -13.86 6.53
CA GLY A 65 2.94 -13.99 5.10
C GLY A 65 3.42 -12.73 4.38
N ALA A 66 3.70 -11.63 5.08
CA ALA A 66 4.28 -10.44 4.45
C ALA A 66 5.70 -10.72 3.93
N LYS A 67 5.99 -10.24 2.73
CA LYS A 67 7.33 -10.30 2.11
C LYS A 67 8.07 -9.01 2.42
N ILE A 68 9.01 -9.06 3.37
CA ILE A 68 9.73 -7.86 3.84
C ILE A 68 11.23 -8.03 3.62
N GLY A 69 11.80 -7.12 2.84
CA GLY A 69 13.20 -7.07 2.45
C GLY A 69 14.15 -6.67 3.58
N LYS A 70 15.45 -6.62 3.27
CA LYS A 70 16.51 -6.23 4.22
C LYS A 70 16.40 -4.74 4.56
N ASN A 71 16.75 -4.38 5.80
CA ASN A 71 16.73 -3.01 6.32
C ASN A 71 15.37 -2.28 6.19
N THR A 72 14.31 -3.02 5.94
CA THR A 72 12.95 -2.46 5.83
C THR A 72 12.31 -2.41 7.19
N LEU A 73 11.73 -1.26 7.54
CA LEU A 73 11.40 -0.92 8.91
C LEU A 73 10.01 -0.28 9.01
N PRO A 74 8.97 -1.09 9.19
CA PRO A 74 7.70 -0.58 9.67
C PRO A 74 7.83 -0.05 11.10
N ALA A 75 7.46 1.21 11.30
CA ALA A 75 7.41 1.81 12.63
C ALA A 75 6.36 1.14 13.52
N ARG A 76 6.27 1.57 14.79
CA ARG A 76 5.20 1.10 15.68
C ARG A 76 3.82 1.60 15.22
N ARG A 77 2.78 0.84 15.53
CA ARG A 77 1.38 1.19 15.23
C ARG A 77 1.07 1.30 13.73
N VAL A 78 1.85 0.60 12.90
CA VAL A 78 1.50 0.37 11.50
C VAL A 78 0.47 -0.74 11.46
N GLU A 79 -0.72 -0.44 10.98
CA GLU A 79 -1.79 -1.43 10.82
C GLU A 79 -1.74 -2.05 9.42
N VAL A 80 -1.78 -3.37 9.36
CA VAL A 80 -1.77 -4.10 8.08
C VAL A 80 -2.98 -5.01 8.03
N LEU A 81 -3.87 -4.75 7.08
CA LEU A 81 -4.93 -5.67 6.72
C LEU A 81 -4.39 -6.66 5.68
N PHE A 82 -4.48 -7.95 6.00
CA PHE A 82 -4.05 -9.06 5.17
C PHE A 82 -2.55 -9.02 4.78
N PRO A 83 -1.62 -9.16 5.75
CA PRO A 83 -0.17 -9.09 5.52
C PRO A 83 0.38 -9.98 4.39
N LYS A 84 -0.27 -11.09 4.07
CA LYS A 84 0.07 -11.97 2.94
C LYS A 84 0.09 -11.25 1.59
N GLY A 85 -0.68 -10.18 1.44
CA GLY A 85 -0.70 -9.33 0.24
C GLY A 85 0.38 -8.23 0.23
N LEU A 86 1.16 -8.08 1.33
CA LEU A 86 2.15 -7.01 1.46
C LEU A 86 3.54 -7.45 1.01
N LYS A 87 4.12 -6.73 0.04
CA LYS A 87 5.53 -6.84 -0.33
C LYS A 87 6.21 -5.48 -0.16
N LEU A 88 7.17 -5.41 0.75
CA LEU A 88 8.08 -4.28 0.91
C LEU A 88 9.49 -4.74 0.51
N GLU A 89 10.13 -4.08 -0.44
CA GLU A 89 11.49 -4.40 -0.86
C GLU A 89 12.54 -3.91 0.17
N ASN A 90 13.81 -3.89 -0.21
CA ASN A 90 14.88 -3.49 0.70
C ASN A 90 14.82 -1.99 1.02
N ASN A 91 15.25 -1.61 2.22
CA ASN A 91 15.40 -0.21 2.65
C ASN A 91 14.09 0.60 2.58
N VAL A 92 12.93 -0.04 2.74
CA VAL A 92 11.65 0.68 2.81
C VAL A 92 11.38 1.12 4.24
N ALA A 93 11.09 2.40 4.43
CA ALA A 93 10.64 2.94 5.71
C ALA A 93 9.12 3.15 5.68
N VAL A 94 8.43 2.71 6.74
CA VAL A 94 6.99 2.96 6.92
C VAL A 94 6.79 3.67 8.25
N GLY A 95 6.26 4.87 8.19
CA GLY A 95 6.05 5.76 9.33
C GLY A 95 4.95 5.29 10.28
N TRP A 96 4.85 5.95 11.41
CA TRP A 96 3.90 5.64 12.48
C TRP A 96 2.46 5.82 12.03
N PHE A 97 1.55 4.96 12.51
CA PHE A 97 0.11 5.02 12.22
C PHE A 97 -0.24 4.91 10.74
N ALA A 98 0.64 4.36 9.91
CA ALA A 98 0.26 4.04 8.54
C ALA A 98 -0.75 2.88 8.53
N GLU A 99 -1.73 2.95 7.65
CA GLU A 99 -2.75 1.94 7.40
C GLU A 99 -2.52 1.31 6.02
N LEU A 100 -2.21 0.02 5.98
CA LEU A 100 -1.89 -0.71 4.75
C LEU A 100 -2.94 -1.80 4.52
N ASP A 101 -3.97 -1.50 3.75
CA ASP A 101 -4.93 -2.50 3.32
C ASP A 101 -4.38 -3.29 2.14
N ALA A 102 -3.73 -4.41 2.42
CA ALA A 102 -3.10 -5.26 1.41
C ALA A 102 -4.01 -6.39 0.89
N ARG A 103 -5.33 -6.28 1.03
CA ARG A 103 -6.28 -7.29 0.52
C ARG A 103 -6.24 -7.42 -1.00
N GLY A 104 -5.99 -6.36 -1.74
CA GLY A 104 -5.77 -6.38 -3.20
C GLY A 104 -4.30 -6.54 -3.59
N GLY A 105 -3.39 -6.42 -2.62
CA GLY A 105 -1.95 -6.45 -2.83
C GLY A 105 -1.31 -5.06 -2.77
N ILE A 106 -0.21 -4.95 -2.03
CA ILE A 106 0.64 -3.74 -1.98
C ILE A 106 2.07 -4.16 -2.29
N ILE A 107 2.68 -3.52 -3.27
CA ILE A 107 4.08 -3.71 -3.63
C ILE A 107 4.79 -2.36 -3.54
N VAL A 108 5.86 -2.30 -2.75
CA VAL A 108 6.67 -1.09 -2.57
C VAL A 108 8.11 -1.39 -2.93
N GLY A 109 8.65 -0.65 -3.88
CA GLY A 109 10.03 -0.73 -4.34
C GLY A 109 11.04 -0.23 -3.30
N HIS A 110 12.29 -0.62 -3.48
CA HIS A 110 13.38 -0.32 -2.55
C HIS A 110 13.62 1.19 -2.36
N ASP A 111 14.24 1.54 -1.23
CA ASP A 111 14.59 2.92 -0.89
C ASP A 111 13.41 3.92 -0.96
N THR A 112 12.20 3.43 -0.68
CA THR A 112 10.97 4.22 -0.64
C THR A 112 10.58 4.56 0.80
N ASN A 113 10.19 5.82 1.02
CA ASN A 113 9.71 6.31 2.31
C ASN A 113 8.19 6.52 2.27
N ILE A 114 7.47 5.80 3.10
CA ILE A 114 6.06 6.00 3.41
C ILE A 114 6.01 6.72 4.76
N SER A 115 5.58 7.97 4.77
CA SER A 115 5.53 8.79 5.99
C SER A 115 4.40 8.36 6.94
N SER A 116 4.34 8.99 8.12
CA SER A 116 3.30 8.68 9.12
C SER A 116 1.88 8.98 8.62
N HIS A 117 0.90 8.24 9.14
CA HIS A 117 -0.53 8.40 8.81
C HIS A 117 -0.90 8.22 7.33
N VAL A 118 -0.02 7.64 6.52
CA VAL A 118 -0.34 7.29 5.13
C VAL A 118 -1.33 6.14 5.12
N LYS A 119 -2.33 6.24 4.23
CA LYS A 119 -3.31 5.17 3.96
C LYS A 119 -3.11 4.62 2.56
N ILE A 120 -2.97 3.31 2.44
CA ILE A 120 -2.97 2.61 1.16
C ILE A 120 -4.14 1.66 1.16
N ILE A 121 -5.12 1.93 0.31
CA ILE A 121 -6.40 1.22 0.26
C ILE A 121 -6.49 0.45 -1.05
N THR A 122 -6.54 -0.86 -0.98
CA THR A 122 -6.58 -1.73 -2.18
C THR A 122 -7.96 -2.35 -2.44
N GLY A 123 -8.96 -2.02 -1.63
CA GLY A 123 -10.32 -2.51 -1.80
C GLY A 123 -11.32 -1.36 -1.89
N SER A 124 -12.32 -1.52 -2.76
CA SER A 124 -13.49 -0.65 -2.84
C SER A 124 -14.72 -1.45 -3.22
N HIS A 125 -15.83 -0.75 -3.41
CA HIS A 125 -17.06 -1.32 -3.97
C HIS A 125 -17.42 -0.59 -5.26
N ASP A 126 -18.03 -1.28 -6.19
CA ASP A 126 -18.64 -0.63 -7.34
C ASP A 126 -19.98 -0.04 -6.92
N ILE A 127 -20.06 1.28 -6.87
CA ILE A 127 -21.26 2.01 -6.42
C ILE A 127 -22.41 1.95 -7.43
N ASP A 128 -22.12 1.60 -8.69
CA ASP A 128 -23.10 1.46 -9.75
C ASP A 128 -23.57 0.01 -9.93
N ASP A 129 -22.95 -0.94 -9.21
CA ASP A 129 -23.36 -2.33 -9.20
C ASP A 129 -24.52 -2.54 -8.19
N PRO A 130 -25.68 -3.06 -8.61
CA PRO A 130 -26.81 -3.35 -7.71
C PRO A 130 -26.46 -4.28 -6.54
N GLU A 131 -25.49 -5.17 -6.71
CA GLU A 131 -24.97 -6.08 -5.67
C GLU A 131 -23.92 -5.42 -4.79
N PHE A 132 -23.54 -4.17 -5.05
CA PHE A 132 -22.48 -3.43 -4.35
C PHE A 132 -21.20 -4.26 -4.21
N THR A 133 -20.83 -4.94 -5.29
CA THR A 133 -19.75 -5.92 -5.31
C THR A 133 -18.41 -5.30 -4.93
N ALA A 134 -17.69 -5.97 -4.03
CA ALA A 134 -16.36 -5.56 -3.64
C ALA A 134 -15.33 -5.87 -4.74
N ASP A 135 -14.40 -4.94 -4.98
CA ASP A 135 -13.32 -5.07 -5.94
C ASP A 135 -11.97 -4.74 -5.29
N PHE A 136 -10.93 -5.53 -5.59
CA PHE A 136 -9.63 -5.43 -4.93
C PHE A 136 -8.52 -5.32 -5.98
N LEU A 137 -8.02 -4.11 -6.21
CA LEU A 137 -6.95 -3.86 -7.17
C LEU A 137 -5.64 -3.52 -6.45
N PRO A 138 -4.50 -4.07 -6.90
CA PRO A 138 -3.22 -3.84 -6.26
C PRO A 138 -2.74 -2.40 -6.41
N VAL A 139 -2.02 -1.93 -5.40
CA VAL A 139 -1.26 -0.68 -5.44
C VAL A 139 0.22 -0.99 -5.63
N HIS A 140 0.85 -0.33 -6.58
CA HIS A 140 2.27 -0.46 -6.88
C HIS A 140 2.97 0.88 -6.66
N ILE A 141 3.97 0.90 -5.78
CA ILE A 141 4.83 2.07 -5.55
C ILE A 141 6.25 1.69 -5.95
N GLY A 142 6.84 2.46 -6.86
CA GLY A 142 8.19 2.26 -7.36
C GLY A 142 9.27 2.46 -6.31
N HIS A 143 10.52 2.41 -6.73
CA HIS A 143 11.67 2.66 -5.87
C HIS A 143 11.93 4.16 -5.69
N HIS A 144 12.64 4.54 -4.60
CA HIS A 144 13.01 5.93 -4.28
C HIS A 144 11.82 6.91 -4.24
N CYS A 145 10.61 6.41 -3.98
CA CYS A 145 9.43 7.25 -3.82
C CYS A 145 9.38 7.87 -2.42
N TRP A 146 8.72 9.01 -2.33
CA TRP A 146 8.37 9.60 -1.04
C TRP A 146 6.86 9.85 -0.98
N ILE A 147 6.21 9.15 -0.07
CA ILE A 147 4.77 9.31 0.20
C ILE A 147 4.64 10.16 1.45
N GLY A 148 4.18 11.39 1.28
CA GLY A 148 4.08 12.40 2.33
C GLY A 148 3.04 12.05 3.40
N THR A 149 3.23 12.63 4.59
CA THR A 149 2.39 12.38 5.78
C THR A 149 0.90 12.56 5.49
N GLY A 150 0.09 11.59 5.92
CA GLY A 150 -1.36 11.64 5.77
C GLY A 150 -1.88 11.48 4.34
N ALA A 151 -1.04 11.18 3.37
CA ALA A 151 -1.51 10.90 2.01
C ALA A 151 -2.34 9.61 1.97
N THR A 152 -3.33 9.58 1.07
CA THR A 152 -4.17 8.40 0.81
C THR A 152 -3.98 7.95 -0.63
N ILE A 153 -3.62 6.67 -0.81
CA ILE A 153 -3.44 6.05 -2.12
C ILE A 153 -4.59 5.07 -2.34
N LEU A 154 -5.36 5.28 -3.40
CA LEU A 154 -6.50 4.42 -3.70
C LEU A 154 -6.11 3.19 -4.53
N GLN A 155 -7.00 2.21 -4.57
CA GLN A 155 -6.81 0.96 -5.28
C GLN A 155 -6.42 1.13 -6.75
N GLY A 156 -5.65 0.20 -7.28
CA GLY A 156 -5.27 0.15 -8.68
C GLY A 156 -4.21 1.16 -9.11
N VAL A 157 -3.81 2.10 -8.23
CA VAL A 157 -2.84 3.15 -8.52
C VAL A 157 -1.43 2.59 -8.67
N LYS A 158 -0.71 3.08 -9.68
CA LYS A 158 0.72 2.87 -9.87
C LYS A 158 1.47 4.19 -9.68
N ILE A 159 2.43 4.21 -8.76
CA ILE A 159 3.32 5.35 -8.53
C ILE A 159 4.69 4.98 -9.09
N GLY A 160 5.14 5.74 -10.09
CA GLY A 160 6.41 5.52 -10.78
C GLY A 160 7.63 5.82 -9.91
N ASP A 161 8.78 5.29 -10.33
CA ASP A 161 10.05 5.41 -9.60
C ASP A 161 10.42 6.86 -9.33
N GLY A 162 10.87 7.14 -8.12
CA GLY A 162 11.29 8.47 -7.72
C GLY A 162 10.15 9.50 -7.61
N ALA A 163 8.90 9.10 -7.72
CA ALA A 163 7.79 10.03 -7.55
C ALA A 163 7.64 10.49 -6.08
N VAL A 164 7.06 11.67 -5.91
CA VAL A 164 6.75 12.26 -4.61
C VAL A 164 5.26 12.56 -4.55
N VAL A 165 4.62 12.09 -3.49
CA VAL A 165 3.25 12.44 -3.12
C VAL A 165 3.31 13.40 -1.94
N ALA A 166 2.77 14.60 -2.11
CA ALA A 166 2.73 15.61 -1.06
C ALA A 166 1.86 15.18 0.13
N ALA A 167 2.14 15.76 1.31
CA ALA A 167 1.37 15.47 2.52
C ALA A 167 -0.13 15.78 2.32
N GLY A 168 -0.99 14.91 2.87
CA GLY A 168 -2.44 15.05 2.79
C GLY A 168 -3.07 14.84 1.41
N ALA A 169 -2.29 14.46 0.41
CA ALA A 169 -2.82 14.24 -0.94
C ALA A 169 -3.68 12.97 -1.02
N VAL A 170 -4.69 12.98 -1.90
CA VAL A 170 -5.49 11.80 -2.24
C VAL A 170 -5.18 11.40 -3.69
N VAL A 171 -4.45 10.29 -3.84
CA VAL A 171 -4.01 9.79 -5.14
C VAL A 171 -5.06 8.85 -5.71
N THR A 172 -5.68 9.27 -6.79
CA THR A 172 -6.76 8.54 -7.48
C THR A 172 -6.36 8.04 -8.86
N LYS A 173 -5.16 8.44 -9.35
CA LYS A 173 -4.62 8.13 -10.67
C LYS A 173 -3.17 7.72 -10.59
N ASP A 174 -2.69 7.04 -11.63
CA ASP A 174 -1.27 6.71 -11.75
C ASP A 174 -0.42 7.98 -11.75
N ILE A 175 0.73 7.91 -11.07
CA ILE A 175 1.71 9.00 -10.98
C ILE A 175 2.96 8.62 -11.78
N PRO A 176 3.37 9.42 -12.79
CA PRO A 176 4.59 9.17 -13.54
C PRO A 176 5.86 9.22 -12.67
N ALA A 177 6.89 8.50 -13.12
CA ALA A 177 8.19 8.52 -12.47
C ALA A 177 8.78 9.94 -12.39
N LYS A 178 9.55 10.21 -11.32
CA LYS A 178 10.27 11.48 -11.10
C LYS A 178 9.37 12.72 -11.16
N THR A 179 8.11 12.63 -10.71
CA THR A 179 7.18 13.76 -10.61
C THR A 179 6.71 13.98 -9.18
N VAL A 180 6.28 15.19 -8.87
CA VAL A 180 5.70 15.60 -7.58
C VAL A 180 4.23 15.90 -7.77
N TRP A 181 3.38 15.25 -6.98
CA TRP A 181 1.93 15.40 -7.04
C TRP A 181 1.35 15.74 -5.66
N GLY A 182 0.26 16.50 -5.62
CA GLY A 182 -0.39 16.89 -4.37
C GLY A 182 -1.82 17.37 -4.56
N GLY A 183 -2.55 17.51 -3.44
CA GLY A 183 -3.94 17.96 -3.43
C GLY A 183 -4.97 16.83 -3.36
N VAL A 184 -6.26 17.19 -3.37
CA VAL A 184 -7.42 16.31 -3.30
C VAL A 184 -8.41 16.66 -4.41
N PRO A 185 -8.51 15.86 -5.49
CA PRO A 185 -7.61 14.76 -5.86
C PRO A 185 -6.20 15.28 -6.22
N ALA A 186 -5.20 14.40 -6.11
CA ALA A 186 -3.82 14.75 -6.42
C ALA A 186 -3.64 15.16 -7.88
N LYS A 187 -2.91 16.25 -8.10
CA LYS A 187 -2.55 16.79 -9.42
C LYS A 187 -1.05 17.00 -9.51
N TYR A 188 -0.52 17.00 -10.72
CA TYR A 188 0.88 17.32 -11.00
C TYR A 188 1.23 18.73 -10.48
N ILE A 189 2.38 18.84 -9.81
CA ILE A 189 2.94 20.09 -9.31
C ILE A 189 4.18 20.46 -10.10
N ARG A 190 5.14 19.52 -10.21
CA ARG A 190 6.42 19.72 -10.92
C ARG A 190 7.16 18.41 -11.12
N ASP A 191 8.21 18.43 -11.90
CA ASP A 191 9.17 17.34 -11.97
C ASP A 191 10.06 17.31 -10.70
N ARG A 192 10.50 16.10 -10.33
CA ARG A 192 11.49 15.91 -9.29
C ARG A 192 12.88 15.94 -9.90
N ASN A 193 13.66 16.96 -9.56
CA ASN A 193 15.05 17.07 -9.96
C ASN A 193 15.94 16.39 -8.90
N SER A 194 16.29 15.12 -9.09
CA SER A 194 17.14 14.34 -8.19
C SER A 194 17.74 13.13 -8.90
N ASP A 195 18.99 12.82 -8.62
CA ASP A 195 19.71 11.64 -9.13
C ASP A 195 19.32 10.34 -8.43
N LEU A 196 18.51 10.40 -7.37
CA LEU A 196 17.98 9.25 -6.64
C LEU A 196 19.06 8.27 -6.12
N GLY A 197 20.27 8.76 -5.80
CA GLY A 197 21.39 7.94 -5.34
C GLY A 197 21.38 7.60 -3.85
N TYR A 198 20.34 7.97 -3.09
CA TYR A 198 20.27 7.74 -1.65
C TYR A 198 19.82 6.32 -1.29
N GLN A 199 20.19 5.86 -0.11
CA GLN A 199 19.71 4.61 0.49
C GLN A 199 19.10 4.91 1.86
N ILE A 200 17.80 4.63 2.05
CA ILE A 200 17.09 4.93 3.31
C ILE A 200 17.60 4.08 4.47
N GLY A 201 17.98 2.83 4.23
CA GLY A 201 18.45 1.91 5.28
C GLY A 201 19.77 2.28 5.93
N LYS A 202 20.47 3.31 5.46
CA LYS A 202 21.71 3.85 6.07
C LYS A 202 21.45 4.98 7.06
N MET A 203 20.23 5.43 7.22
CA MET A 203 19.92 6.44 8.23
C MET A 203 20.07 5.84 9.63
N PRO A 204 20.78 6.53 10.57
CA PRO A 204 20.92 6.06 11.93
C PRO A 204 19.54 5.95 12.57
N PHE A 205 19.27 4.79 13.12
CA PHE A 205 18.00 4.43 13.74
C PHE A 205 17.93 5.00 15.16
N LEU A 206 17.22 6.07 15.31
CA LEU A 206 16.65 6.47 16.58
C LEU A 206 15.16 6.18 16.51
N TYR A 207 14.68 4.99 16.97
CA TYR A 207 13.30 4.77 17.49
C TYR A 207 12.97 3.27 17.57
#